data_d6cbf7e0f83fa3608189f91f2aed5191
#
_entry.id   d6cbf7e0f83fa3608189f91f2aed5191
#
_cell.length_a   1.000
_cell.length_b   1.000
_cell.length_c   1.000
_cell.angle_alpha   90.00
_cell.angle_beta   90.00
_cell.angle_gamma   90.00
#
_symmetry.space_group_name_H-M   'P 1'
#
loop_
_entity.id
_entity.type
_entity.pdbx_description
1 polymer ?
#
loop_
_entity_poly.entity_id
_entity_poly.type
_entity_poly.pdbx_seq_one_letter_code
_entity_poly.pdbx_strand_id
1 'polypeptide(L)'
;MPKNYQTTVTAAAGFANLEMTGRYDARNPAALKRLVAARAQLRPFPQPVMEACLKASNEVNAETSASNADYKKVLDSMQAFRNDEYLWWQVAEYTYDSFMIRTRTRT
;
A
#
# COMPACT_ATOMS: atom_id res chain seq x y z
N MET A 1 8.70 -28.22 -8.61
CA MET A 1 7.24 -28.21 -8.93
C MET A 1 7.07 -28.16 -10.45
N PRO A 2 6.21 -29.01 -11.07
CA PRO A 2 5.93 -29.01 -12.51
C PRO A 2 5.44 -27.64 -13.00
N LYS A 3 5.75 -27.29 -14.26
CA LYS A 3 5.42 -25.96 -14.82
C LYS A 3 3.92 -25.63 -14.81
N ASN A 4 3.09 -26.61 -15.08
CA ASN A 4 1.62 -26.44 -15.04
C ASN A 4 1.13 -26.05 -13.64
N TYR A 5 1.67 -26.63 -12.57
CA TYR A 5 1.32 -26.26 -11.21
C TYR A 5 1.84 -24.84 -10.85
N GLN A 6 3.04 -24.49 -11.32
CA GLN A 6 3.57 -23.11 -11.14
C GLN A 6 2.61 -22.09 -11.79
N THR A 7 2.22 -22.34 -13.04
CA THR A 7 1.29 -21.48 -13.77
C THR A 7 -0.07 -21.36 -13.05
N THR A 8 -0.60 -22.49 -12.55
CA THR A 8 -1.86 -22.49 -11.80
C THR A 8 -1.77 -21.66 -10.52
N VAL A 9 -0.69 -21.81 -9.75
CA VAL A 9 -0.47 -21.04 -8.50
C VAL A 9 -0.32 -19.55 -8.82
N THR A 10 0.43 -19.20 -9.86
CA THR A 10 0.61 -17.79 -10.29
C THR A 10 -0.73 -17.18 -10.72
N ALA A 11 -1.52 -17.90 -11.51
CA ALA A 11 -2.84 -17.42 -11.94
C ALA A 11 -3.80 -17.28 -10.75
N ALA A 12 -3.81 -18.23 -9.84
CA ALA A 12 -4.64 -18.18 -8.64
C ALA A 12 -4.25 -17.02 -7.70
N ALA A 13 -2.95 -16.78 -7.53
CA ALA A 13 -2.46 -15.66 -6.73
C ALA A 13 -2.83 -14.31 -7.37
N GLY A 14 -2.69 -14.18 -8.69
CA GLY A 14 -3.12 -12.99 -9.43
C GLY A 14 -4.61 -12.72 -9.30
N PHE A 15 -5.43 -13.76 -9.46
CA PHE A 15 -6.89 -13.65 -9.29
C PHE A 15 -7.27 -13.27 -7.85
N ALA A 16 -6.69 -13.92 -6.85
CA ALA A 16 -6.96 -13.62 -5.45
C ALA A 16 -6.59 -12.18 -5.08
N ASN A 17 -5.47 -11.67 -5.60
CA ASN A 17 -5.05 -10.29 -5.39
C ASN A 17 -6.04 -9.29 -6.01
N LEU A 18 -6.45 -9.52 -7.26
CA LEU A 18 -7.41 -8.66 -7.96
C LEU A 18 -8.78 -8.67 -7.26
N GLU A 19 -9.27 -9.84 -6.89
CA GLU A 19 -10.55 -9.99 -6.18
C GLU A 19 -10.52 -9.32 -4.81
N MET A 20 -9.45 -9.51 -4.05
CA MET A 20 -9.27 -8.88 -2.74
C MET A 20 -9.31 -7.35 -2.87
N THR A 21 -8.51 -6.77 -3.75
CA THR A 21 -8.45 -5.32 -3.97
C THR A 21 -9.83 -4.77 -4.35
N GLY A 22 -10.50 -5.36 -5.33
CA GLY A 22 -11.82 -4.93 -5.75
C GLY A 22 -12.90 -5.04 -4.65
N ARG A 23 -12.82 -6.08 -3.81
CA ARG A 23 -13.73 -6.21 -2.65
C ARG A 23 -13.48 -5.14 -1.58
N TYR A 24 -12.22 -4.84 -1.29
CA TYR A 24 -11.87 -3.77 -0.34
C TYR A 24 -12.37 -2.42 -0.83
N ASP A 25 -12.09 -2.07 -2.07
CA ASP A 25 -12.51 -0.79 -2.65
C ASP A 25 -14.04 -0.63 -2.69
N ALA A 26 -14.75 -1.71 -3.01
CA ALA A 26 -16.21 -1.69 -3.03
C ALA A 26 -16.84 -1.61 -1.61
N ARG A 27 -16.26 -2.24 -0.60
CA ARG A 27 -16.87 -2.40 0.73
C ARG A 27 -16.41 -1.38 1.76
N ASN A 28 -15.16 -0.94 1.69
CA ASN A 28 -14.57 -0.04 2.68
C ASN A 28 -15.29 1.30 2.80
N PRO A 29 -15.77 1.97 1.74
CA PRO A 29 -16.48 3.24 1.88
C PRO A 29 -17.76 3.10 2.73
N ALA A 30 -18.52 2.03 2.52
CA ALA A 30 -19.73 1.77 3.31
C ALA A 30 -19.40 1.40 4.78
N ALA A 31 -18.33 0.63 4.99
CA ALA A 31 -17.86 0.29 6.33
C ALA A 31 -17.38 1.53 7.09
N LEU A 32 -16.61 2.40 6.43
CA LEU A 32 -16.14 3.66 7.00
C LEU A 32 -17.30 4.57 7.41
N LYS A 33 -18.33 4.70 6.57
CA LYS A 33 -19.54 5.46 6.92
C LYS A 33 -20.21 4.91 8.17
N ARG A 34 -20.30 3.59 8.33
CA ARG A 34 -20.86 2.97 9.55
C ARG A 34 -20.03 3.27 10.80
N LEU A 35 -18.70 3.23 10.69
CA LEU A 35 -17.80 3.57 11.79
C LEU A 35 -17.98 5.02 12.25
N VAL A 36 -18.04 5.95 11.30
CA VAL A 36 -18.28 7.38 11.61
C VAL A 36 -19.67 7.59 12.23
N ALA A 37 -20.70 6.92 11.70
CA ALA A 37 -22.05 6.95 12.28
C ALA A 37 -22.07 6.40 13.73
N ALA A 38 -21.21 5.42 14.03
CA ALA A 38 -21.00 4.89 15.38
C ALA A 38 -20.07 5.76 16.25
N ARG A 39 -19.82 7.01 15.85
CA ARG A 39 -18.98 8.01 16.54
C ARG A 39 -17.47 7.69 16.57
N ALA A 40 -16.97 6.82 15.72
CA ALA A 40 -15.52 6.68 15.54
C ALA A 40 -14.93 7.99 14.99
N GLN A 41 -13.83 8.44 15.59
CA GLN A 41 -13.13 9.64 15.16
C GLN A 41 -11.98 9.27 14.23
N LEU A 42 -12.05 9.73 13.00
CA LEU A 42 -10.97 9.60 12.04
C LEU A 42 -9.93 10.69 12.30
N ARG A 43 -8.73 10.27 12.62
CA ARG A 43 -7.62 11.21 12.87
C ARG A 43 -6.42 10.80 12.02
N PRO A 44 -5.81 11.72 11.27
CA PRO A 44 -4.52 11.46 10.62
C PRO A 44 -3.44 11.31 11.70
N PHE A 45 -2.44 10.49 11.43
CA PHE A 45 -1.24 10.50 12.25
C PHE A 45 -0.51 11.84 12.11
N PRO A 46 -0.08 12.47 13.21
CA PRO A 46 0.76 13.67 13.15
C PRO A 46 2.06 13.39 12.38
N GLN A 47 2.55 14.39 11.66
CA GLN A 47 3.77 14.25 10.86
C GLN A 47 4.98 13.73 11.66
N PRO A 48 5.26 14.20 12.90
CA PRO A 48 6.37 13.67 13.68
C PRO A 48 6.26 12.17 13.99
N VAL A 49 5.03 11.65 14.15
CA VAL A 49 4.81 10.21 14.33
C VAL A 49 5.12 9.44 13.06
N MET A 50 4.69 9.94 11.89
CA MET A 50 4.99 9.34 10.59
C MET A 50 6.49 9.30 10.32
N GLU A 51 7.20 10.38 10.61
CA GLU A 51 8.66 10.48 10.47
C GLU A 51 9.39 9.52 11.41
N ALA A 52 8.97 9.42 12.67
CA ALA A 52 9.53 8.47 13.62
C ALA A 52 9.32 7.02 13.20
N CYS A 53 8.12 6.68 12.70
CA CYS A 53 7.82 5.34 12.17
C CYS A 53 8.66 5.02 10.95
N LEU A 54 8.83 5.97 10.03
CA LEU A 54 9.67 5.78 8.85
C LEU A 54 11.13 5.54 9.23
N LYS A 55 11.66 6.33 10.16
CA LYS A 55 13.02 6.18 10.68
C LYS A 55 13.21 4.78 11.30
N ALA A 56 12.33 4.38 12.22
CA ALA A 56 12.39 3.07 12.88
C ALA A 56 12.29 1.93 11.86
N SER A 57 11.42 2.05 10.88
CA SER A 57 11.29 1.05 9.80
C SER A 57 12.58 0.92 8.99
N ASN A 58 13.24 2.02 8.67
CA ASN A 58 14.51 2.01 7.94
C ASN A 58 15.64 1.39 8.78
N GLU A 59 15.68 1.66 10.08
CA GLU A 59 16.65 1.06 11.02
C GLU A 59 16.49 -0.46 11.08
N VAL A 60 15.27 -0.96 11.29
CA VAL A 60 14.97 -2.41 11.30
C VAL A 60 15.32 -3.07 9.96
N ASN A 61 15.00 -2.43 8.85
CA ASN A 61 15.36 -2.93 7.52
C ASN A 61 16.87 -3.02 7.32
N ALA A 62 17.62 -2.03 7.80
CA ALA A 62 19.09 -2.02 7.73
C ALA A 62 19.69 -3.14 8.60
N GLU A 63 19.25 -3.30 9.84
CA GLU A 63 19.69 -4.36 10.76
C GLU A 63 19.40 -5.76 10.19
N THR A 64 18.20 -5.96 9.67
CA THR A 64 17.81 -7.26 9.09
C THR A 64 18.61 -7.57 7.83
N SER A 65 18.84 -6.55 6.98
CA SER A 65 19.65 -6.68 5.76
C SER A 65 21.11 -7.00 6.06
N ALA A 66 21.65 -6.49 7.16
CA ALA A 66 23.02 -6.76 7.56
C ALA A 66 23.23 -8.22 7.97
N SER A 67 22.21 -8.88 8.50
CA SER A 67 22.26 -10.26 8.98
C SER A 67 21.68 -11.30 8.02
N ASN A 68 20.92 -10.87 6.98
CA ASN A 68 20.22 -11.77 6.07
C ASN A 68 20.34 -11.29 4.62
N ALA A 69 21.18 -11.99 3.84
CA ALA A 69 21.45 -11.65 2.44
C ALA A 69 20.23 -11.83 1.52
N ASP A 70 19.38 -12.83 1.77
CA ASP A 70 18.16 -13.03 0.99
C ASP A 70 17.13 -11.92 1.25
N TYR A 71 16.99 -11.53 2.51
CA TYR A 71 16.16 -10.37 2.88
C TYR A 71 16.65 -9.10 2.17
N LYS A 72 17.97 -8.84 2.24
CA LYS A 72 18.56 -7.69 1.55
C LYS A 72 18.25 -7.68 0.06
N LYS A 73 18.43 -8.80 -0.62
CA LYS A 73 18.17 -8.92 -2.05
C LYS A 73 16.71 -8.60 -2.42
N VAL A 74 15.76 -9.11 -1.63
CA VAL A 74 14.34 -8.84 -1.84
C VAL A 74 14.02 -7.38 -1.55
N LEU A 75 14.54 -6.84 -0.44
CA LEU A 75 14.33 -5.44 -0.04
C LEU A 75 14.87 -4.47 -1.08
N ASP A 76 16.10 -4.67 -1.58
CA ASP A 76 16.70 -3.81 -2.60
C ASP A 76 15.86 -3.78 -3.89
N SER A 77 15.39 -4.94 -4.34
CA SER A 77 14.50 -5.04 -5.52
C SER A 77 13.16 -4.33 -5.30
N MET A 78 12.55 -4.53 -4.13
CA MET A 78 11.29 -3.89 -3.77
C MET A 78 11.43 -2.36 -3.67
N GLN A 79 12.52 -1.88 -3.06
CA GLN A 79 12.74 -0.44 -2.90
C GLN A 79 13.00 0.26 -4.24
N ALA A 80 13.75 -0.37 -5.15
CA ALA A 80 13.96 0.16 -6.49
C ALA A 80 12.63 0.31 -7.23
N PHE A 81 11.83 -0.75 -7.30
CA PHE A 81 10.50 -0.73 -7.91
C PHE A 81 9.58 0.32 -7.28
N ARG A 82 9.52 0.36 -5.94
CA ARG A 82 8.68 1.33 -5.22
C ARG A 82 9.04 2.77 -5.54
N ASN A 83 10.33 3.09 -5.69
CA ASN A 83 10.76 4.45 -5.99
C ASN A 83 10.29 4.88 -7.40
N ASP A 84 10.35 3.98 -8.38
CA ASP A 84 9.84 4.22 -9.73
C ASP A 84 8.31 4.38 -9.72
N GLU A 85 7.60 3.53 -8.95
CA GLU A 85 6.14 3.61 -8.81
C GLU A 85 5.68 4.92 -8.16
N TYR A 86 6.39 5.46 -7.20
CA TYR A 86 6.05 6.76 -6.61
C TYR A 86 6.13 7.91 -7.62
N LEU A 87 7.10 7.87 -8.54
CA LEU A 87 7.19 8.85 -9.62
C LEU A 87 6.00 8.72 -10.58
N TRP A 88 5.63 7.49 -10.92
CA TRP A 88 4.49 7.22 -11.78
C TRP A 88 3.17 7.68 -11.14
N TRP A 89 2.88 7.26 -9.93
CA TRP A 89 1.64 7.61 -9.23
C TRP A 89 1.49 9.12 -9.00
N GLN A 90 2.57 9.82 -8.77
CA GLN A 90 2.54 11.28 -8.65
C GLN A 90 1.97 11.95 -9.91
N VAL A 91 2.28 11.40 -11.08
CA VAL A 91 1.83 11.94 -12.37
C VAL A 91 0.47 11.38 -12.78
N ALA A 92 0.27 10.07 -12.66
CA ALA A 92 -0.91 9.38 -13.17
C ALA A 92 -2.15 9.58 -12.29
N GLU A 93 -2.04 9.35 -10.99
CA GLU A 93 -3.20 9.25 -10.10
C GLU A 93 -3.30 10.39 -9.09
N TYR A 94 -2.21 10.69 -8.38
CA TYR A 94 -2.22 11.62 -7.25
C TYR A 94 -2.77 13.01 -7.59
N THR A 95 -2.44 13.54 -8.75
CA THR A 95 -2.88 14.89 -9.16
C THR A 95 -4.40 14.94 -9.36
N TYR A 96 -4.95 13.95 -10.06
CA TYR A 96 -6.39 13.85 -10.30
C TYR A 96 -7.16 13.54 -9.03
N ASP A 97 -6.73 12.54 -8.27
CA ASP A 97 -7.38 12.14 -7.02
C ASP A 97 -7.38 13.27 -5.98
N SER A 98 -6.24 13.94 -5.85
CA SER A 98 -6.12 15.11 -4.95
C SER A 98 -7.05 16.26 -5.37
N PHE A 99 -7.24 16.49 -6.66
CA PHE A 99 -8.20 17.46 -7.18
C PHE A 99 -9.64 17.04 -6.85
N MET A 100 -10.01 15.82 -7.18
CA MET A 100 -11.37 15.30 -6.94
C MET A 100 -11.73 15.25 -5.46
N ILE A 101 -10.81 14.84 -4.59
CA ILE A 101 -11.02 14.82 -3.14
C ILE A 101 -11.28 16.22 -2.59
N ARG A 102 -10.51 17.21 -3.04
CA ARG A 102 -10.67 18.62 -2.59
C ARG A 102 -11.93 19.28 -3.15
N THR A 103 -12.33 18.94 -4.36
CA THR A 103 -13.50 19.54 -5.02
C THR A 103 -14.81 18.99 -4.46
N ARG A 104 -14.84 17.72 -4.08
CA ARG A 104 -16.01 17.06 -3.48
C ARG A 104 -16.56 17.76 -2.23
N THR A 105 -15.72 18.45 -1.49
CA THR A 105 -16.12 19.13 -0.23
C THR A 105 -16.74 20.51 -0.47
N ARG A 106 -16.84 20.96 -1.73
CA ARG A 106 -17.35 22.29 -2.10
C ARG A 106 -18.77 22.25 -2.70
N THR A 107 -19.35 21.06 -2.86
CA THR A 107 -20.74 20.85 -3.29
C THR A 107 -21.56 20.33 -2.13
#